data_611d6a51a48333580b2c2deaf833fa9f
#
_entry.id   611d6a51a48333580b2c2deaf833fa9f
#
_cell.length_a   1.000
_cell.length_b   1.000
_cell.length_c   1.000
_cell.angle_alpha   90.00
_cell.angle_beta   90.00
_cell.angle_gamma   90.00
#
_symmetry.space_group_name_H-M   'P 1'
#
loop_
_entity.id
_entity.type
_entity.pdbx_description
1 polymer ?
#
loop_
_entity_poly.entity_id
_entity_poly.type
_entity_poly.pdbx_seq_one_letter_code
_entity_poly.pdbx_strand_id
1 'polypeptide(L)'
;MKAIVKAMIANLHAEPNLLAELVDEVLYGMVVQILDEPNSDWVLVRTAYRYEGYCQKMHLLIDESQVNNWENEATYVVGHSFADVLYEPRIQAAKIITLVKGSVIRYIQNENISKEWATVQLATGEMGYTRTMWIHNKINNHHSDKELREGVVQTALSYIK
;
A
#
# COMPACT_ATOMS: atom_id res chain seq x y z
N MET A 1 6.46 2.12 17.81
CA MET A 1 6.07 3.19 16.87
C MET A 1 5.85 2.58 15.51
N LYS A 2 4.82 3.04 14.81
CA LYS A 2 4.47 2.53 13.49
C LYS A 2 4.57 3.63 12.42
N ALA A 3 4.67 3.23 11.16
CA ALA A 3 4.73 4.14 10.03
C ALA A 3 3.92 3.58 8.87
N ILE A 4 3.45 4.49 7.99
CA ILE A 4 2.76 4.12 6.76
C ILE A 4 3.75 4.25 5.60
N VAL A 5 3.80 3.27 4.72
CA VAL A 5 4.61 3.34 3.49
C VAL A 5 3.93 4.32 2.55
N LYS A 6 4.66 5.38 2.16
CA LYS A 6 4.17 6.41 1.21
C LYS A 6 4.87 6.38 -0.14
N ALA A 7 5.80 5.47 -0.35
CA ALA A 7 6.38 5.20 -1.66
C ALA A 7 5.55 4.11 -2.36
N MET A 8 5.57 4.10 -3.70
CA MET A 8 4.90 3.06 -4.47
C MET A 8 5.39 1.67 -4.04
N ILE A 9 6.70 1.52 -3.91
CA ILE A 9 7.37 0.35 -3.36
C ILE A 9 8.53 0.85 -2.51
N ALA A 10 8.65 0.40 -1.28
CA ALA A 10 9.79 0.69 -0.42
C ALA A 10 10.61 -0.57 -0.22
N ASN A 11 11.87 -0.51 -0.60
CA ASN A 11 12.79 -1.62 -0.47
C ASN A 11 13.30 -1.73 0.97
N LEU A 12 13.39 -2.96 1.47
CA LEU A 12 14.02 -3.27 2.75
C LEU A 12 15.38 -3.91 2.49
N HIS A 13 16.40 -3.38 3.16
CA HIS A 13 17.79 -3.82 3.00
C HIS A 13 18.30 -4.52 4.26
N ALA A 14 19.28 -5.39 4.09
CA ALA A 14 19.92 -6.10 5.21
C ALA A 14 20.71 -5.15 6.13
N GLU A 15 21.18 -4.03 5.58
CA GLU A 15 21.92 -2.99 6.31
C GLU A 15 21.40 -1.61 5.88
N PRO A 16 21.65 -0.55 6.67
CA PRO A 16 21.13 0.79 6.38
C PRO A 16 21.95 1.52 5.32
N ASN A 17 22.04 0.95 4.12
CA ASN A 17 22.66 1.58 2.97
C ASN A 17 22.08 1.01 1.66
N LEU A 18 22.15 1.79 0.59
CA LEU A 18 21.55 1.45 -0.71
C LEU A 18 22.24 0.29 -1.43
N LEU A 19 23.49 -0.02 -1.07
CA LEU A 19 24.26 -1.10 -1.70
C LEU A 19 24.06 -2.45 -0.98
N ALA A 20 23.41 -2.44 0.17
CA ALA A 20 23.14 -3.66 0.93
C ALA A 20 22.12 -4.55 0.21
N GLU A 21 22.16 -5.84 0.52
CA GLU A 21 21.22 -6.81 -0.02
C GLU A 21 19.80 -6.43 0.24
N LEU A 22 18.93 -6.59 -0.77
CA LEU A 22 17.48 -6.47 -0.63
C LEU A 22 16.94 -7.72 0.04
N VAL A 23 16.23 -7.54 1.14
CA VAL A 23 15.66 -8.67 1.89
C VAL A 23 14.15 -8.76 1.74
N ASP A 24 13.48 -7.66 1.41
CA ASP A 24 12.03 -7.63 1.19
C ASP A 24 11.61 -6.30 0.57
N GLU A 25 10.33 -6.19 0.24
CA GLU A 25 9.69 -4.97 -0.24
C GLU A 25 8.38 -4.76 0.51
N VAL A 26 8.03 -3.49 0.75
CA VAL A 26 6.72 -3.13 1.28
C VAL A 26 6.04 -2.16 0.34
N LEU A 27 4.72 -2.23 0.26
CA LEU A 27 3.95 -1.52 -0.74
C LEU A 27 3.23 -0.31 -0.13
N TYR A 28 2.83 0.61 -0.98
CA TYR A 28 2.10 1.82 -0.58
C TYR A 28 0.94 1.50 0.35
N GLY A 29 0.83 2.28 1.40
CA GLY A 29 -0.27 2.17 2.36
C GLY A 29 -0.11 1.08 3.41
N MET A 30 0.86 0.19 3.26
CA MET A 30 1.15 -0.82 4.28
C MET A 30 1.73 -0.16 5.53
N VAL A 31 1.41 -0.71 6.69
CA VAL A 31 1.90 -0.21 7.97
C VAL A 31 3.03 -1.13 8.45
N VAL A 32 4.13 -0.52 8.86
CA VAL A 32 5.30 -1.21 9.40
C VAL A 32 5.58 -0.72 10.82
N GLN A 33 6.17 -1.59 11.63
CA GLN A 33 6.62 -1.22 12.96
C GLN A 33 8.07 -0.77 12.90
N ILE A 34 8.38 0.38 13.52
CA ILE A 34 9.75 0.88 13.61
C ILE A 34 10.39 0.27 14.86
N LEU A 35 11.51 -0.43 14.67
CA LEU A 35 12.23 -1.11 15.74
C LEU A 35 13.46 -0.31 16.21
N ASP A 36 14.12 0.39 15.28
CA ASP A 36 15.35 1.12 15.56
C ASP A 36 15.56 2.22 14.53
N GLU A 37 16.31 3.24 14.90
CA GLU A 37 16.67 4.36 14.02
C GLU A 37 18.19 4.57 14.10
N PRO A 38 18.98 3.83 13.28
CA PRO A 38 20.44 3.90 13.34
C PRO A 38 21.01 5.28 12.96
N ASN A 39 20.28 6.02 12.11
CA ASN A 39 20.68 7.39 11.72
C ASN A 39 19.44 8.16 11.24
N SER A 40 19.65 9.38 10.74
CA SER A 40 18.54 10.25 10.32
C SER A 40 17.86 9.82 9.03
N ASP A 41 18.47 8.95 8.23
CA ASP A 41 17.99 8.58 6.90
C ASP A 41 17.37 7.18 6.83
N TRP A 42 17.63 6.35 7.82
CA TRP A 42 17.22 4.94 7.82
C TRP A 42 16.57 4.53 9.12
N VAL A 43 15.63 3.60 9.00
CA VAL A 43 14.99 2.95 10.15
C VAL A 43 14.96 1.44 9.93
N LEU A 44 15.08 0.69 11.01
CA LEU A 44 14.84 -0.75 10.99
C LEU A 44 13.34 -0.96 11.20
N VAL A 45 12.69 -1.65 10.28
CA VAL A 45 11.25 -1.89 10.35
C VAL A 45 10.95 -3.38 10.35
N ARG A 46 9.79 -3.71 10.91
CA ARG A 46 9.21 -5.05 10.85
C ARG A 46 7.89 -4.98 10.11
N THR A 47 7.73 -5.85 9.11
CA THR A 47 6.49 -5.93 8.33
C THR A 47 5.40 -6.68 9.11
N ALA A 48 4.16 -6.62 8.60
CA ALA A 48 3.05 -7.40 9.15
C ALA A 48 3.32 -8.91 9.10
N TYR A 49 4.16 -9.35 8.18
CA TYR A 49 4.58 -10.75 8.03
C TYR A 49 5.78 -11.10 8.91
N ARG A 50 6.22 -10.17 9.76
CA ARG A 50 7.35 -10.31 10.67
C ARG A 50 8.73 -10.41 10.01
N TYR A 51 8.87 -9.95 8.77
CA TYR A 51 10.17 -9.75 8.16
C TYR A 51 10.74 -8.41 8.60
N GLU A 52 12.04 -8.36 8.79
CA GLU A 52 12.75 -7.16 9.24
C GLU A 52 13.76 -6.71 8.19
N GLY A 53 13.92 -5.41 8.07
CA GLY A 53 14.91 -4.82 7.19
C GLY A 53 14.98 -3.31 7.38
N TYR A 54 16.05 -2.73 6.85
CA TYR A 54 16.25 -1.29 6.92
C TYR A 54 15.57 -0.61 5.75
N CYS A 55 14.79 0.41 6.05
CA CYS A 55 14.03 1.20 5.10
C CYS A 55 14.48 2.65 5.14
N GLN A 56 14.52 3.30 3.98
CA GLN A 56 14.77 4.73 3.92
C GLN A 56 13.61 5.48 4.58
N LYS A 57 13.93 6.35 5.51
CA LYS A 57 12.93 7.11 6.27
C LYS A 57 12.07 7.99 5.37
N MET A 58 12.62 8.46 4.25
CA MET A 58 11.91 9.30 3.28
C MET A 58 10.70 8.58 2.64
N HIS A 59 10.67 7.25 2.66
CA HIS A 59 9.57 6.45 2.11
C HIS A 59 8.45 6.19 3.12
N LEU A 60 8.58 6.71 4.34
CA LEU A 60 7.64 6.44 5.43
C LEU A 60 6.99 7.72 5.94
N LEU A 61 5.71 7.61 6.28
CA LEU A 61 4.97 8.63 7.01
C LEU A 61 4.93 8.21 8.47
N ILE A 62 5.66 8.96 9.31
CA ILE A 62 5.82 8.66 10.73
C ILE A 62 5.01 9.67 11.54
N ASP A 63 3.75 9.32 11.82
CA ASP A 63 2.84 10.14 12.62
C ASP A 63 1.85 9.18 13.27
N GLU A 64 1.94 9.01 14.57
CA GLU A 64 1.17 8.01 15.30
C GLU A 64 -0.35 8.19 15.11
N SER A 65 -0.83 9.42 15.14
CA SER A 65 -2.25 9.71 14.95
C SER A 65 -2.72 9.34 13.56
N GLN A 66 -1.94 9.71 12.52
CA GLN A 66 -2.26 9.38 11.14
C GLN A 66 -2.20 7.87 10.89
N VAL A 67 -1.22 7.18 11.47
CA VAL A 67 -1.10 5.73 11.35
C VAL A 67 -2.31 5.03 11.95
N ASN A 68 -2.73 5.43 13.15
CA ASN A 68 -3.89 4.84 13.81
C ASN A 68 -5.18 5.03 13.01
N ASN A 69 -5.39 6.23 12.47
CA ASN A 69 -6.54 6.50 11.61
C ASN A 69 -6.49 5.68 10.33
N TRP A 70 -5.32 5.59 9.70
CA TRP A 70 -5.11 4.85 8.48
C TRP A 70 -5.40 3.35 8.67
N GLU A 71 -4.89 2.76 9.72
CA GLU A 71 -5.13 1.34 10.01
C GLU A 71 -6.63 1.02 10.13
N ASN A 72 -7.41 1.94 10.69
CA ASN A 72 -8.84 1.75 10.86
C ASN A 72 -9.65 2.04 9.59
N GLU A 73 -9.21 2.97 8.75
CA GLU A 73 -9.99 3.50 7.64
C GLU A 73 -9.55 2.96 6.27
N ALA A 74 -8.28 2.60 6.11
CA ALA A 74 -7.74 2.10 4.84
C ALA A 74 -7.97 0.59 4.73
N THR A 75 -9.15 0.21 4.29
CA THR A 75 -9.58 -1.19 4.23
C THR A 75 -9.64 -1.74 2.80
N TYR A 76 -9.23 -0.97 1.80
CA TYR A 76 -9.21 -1.41 0.41
C TYR A 76 -7.80 -1.70 -0.06
N VAL A 77 -7.69 -2.64 -0.99
CA VAL A 77 -6.43 -3.02 -1.62
C VAL A 77 -6.55 -2.98 -3.13
N VAL A 78 -5.44 -2.71 -3.79
CA VAL A 78 -5.34 -2.81 -5.24
C VAL A 78 -5.29 -4.27 -5.63
N GLY A 79 -6.25 -4.71 -6.45
CA GLY A 79 -6.35 -6.09 -6.92
C GLY A 79 -5.87 -6.29 -8.36
N HIS A 80 -5.63 -5.20 -9.08
CA HIS A 80 -5.09 -5.21 -10.45
C HIS A 80 -3.58 -5.00 -10.42
N SER A 81 -2.88 -5.42 -11.46
CA SER A 81 -1.41 -5.29 -11.52
C SER A 81 -0.93 -3.87 -11.26
N PHE A 82 -1.64 -2.87 -11.80
CA PHE A 82 -1.39 -1.47 -11.58
C PHE A 82 -2.72 -0.73 -11.44
N ALA A 83 -2.77 0.28 -10.59
CA ALA A 83 -3.92 1.16 -10.46
C ALA A 83 -3.41 2.61 -10.45
N ASP A 84 -3.74 3.36 -11.49
CA ASP A 84 -3.45 4.79 -11.52
C ASP A 84 -4.47 5.53 -10.67
N VAL A 85 -3.98 6.38 -9.78
CA VAL A 85 -4.79 7.30 -9.00
C VAL A 85 -4.68 8.68 -9.66
N LEU A 86 -5.81 9.22 -10.10
CA LEU A 86 -5.89 10.43 -10.93
C LEU A 86 -6.49 11.59 -10.13
N TYR A 87 -6.22 12.81 -10.58
CA TYR A 87 -6.79 14.01 -9.96
C TYR A 87 -8.29 14.18 -10.24
N GLU A 88 -8.82 13.57 -11.31
CA GLU A 88 -10.21 13.65 -11.70
C GLU A 88 -10.71 12.27 -12.15
N PRO A 89 -12.03 11.99 -12.03
CA PRO A 89 -12.59 10.70 -12.46
C PRO A 89 -12.83 10.64 -13.97
N ARG A 90 -11.76 10.75 -14.75
CA ARG A 90 -11.78 10.63 -16.21
C ARG A 90 -10.44 10.13 -16.72
N ILE A 91 -10.47 9.39 -17.83
CA ILE A 91 -9.32 8.66 -18.37
C ILE A 91 -8.12 9.58 -18.65
N GLN A 92 -8.36 10.80 -19.14
CA GLN A 92 -7.30 11.72 -19.54
C GLN A 92 -6.84 12.65 -18.42
N ALA A 93 -7.28 12.44 -17.20
CA ALA A 93 -6.87 13.25 -16.06
C ALA A 93 -5.40 13.03 -15.72
N ALA A 94 -4.78 14.05 -15.13
CA ALA A 94 -3.41 13.95 -14.64
C ALA A 94 -3.33 12.90 -13.52
N LYS A 95 -2.21 12.19 -13.46
CA LYS A 95 -1.96 11.14 -12.49
C LYS A 95 -1.29 11.69 -11.24
N ILE A 96 -1.76 11.23 -10.08
CA ILE A 96 -1.12 11.51 -8.79
C ILE A 96 -0.02 10.47 -8.53
N ILE A 97 -0.38 9.20 -8.63
CA ILE A 97 0.53 8.08 -8.34
C ILE A 97 0.02 6.82 -9.05
N THR A 98 0.92 5.91 -9.37
CA THR A 98 0.57 4.55 -9.77
C THR A 98 0.81 3.61 -8.60
N LEU A 99 -0.18 2.81 -8.26
CA LEU A 99 -0.08 1.82 -7.19
C LEU A 99 -0.01 0.42 -7.80
N VAL A 100 0.76 -0.45 -7.16
CA VAL A 100 0.90 -1.85 -7.59
C VAL A 100 -0.05 -2.74 -6.81
N LYS A 101 -0.30 -3.94 -7.31
CA LYS A 101 -1.16 -4.94 -6.67
C LYS A 101 -0.71 -5.20 -5.23
N GLY A 102 -1.64 -5.14 -4.31
CA GLY A 102 -1.39 -5.31 -2.88
C GLY A 102 -1.27 -3.99 -2.12
N SER A 103 -1.15 -2.86 -2.81
CA SER A 103 -1.14 -1.54 -2.17
C SER A 103 -2.45 -1.30 -1.41
N VAL A 104 -2.36 -0.56 -0.31
CA VAL A 104 -3.50 -0.28 0.56
C VAL A 104 -3.94 1.17 0.38
N ILE A 105 -5.25 1.38 0.27
CA ILE A 105 -5.84 2.71 0.13
C ILE A 105 -7.13 2.81 0.95
N ARG A 106 -7.59 4.05 1.16
CA ARG A 106 -8.87 4.32 1.79
C ARG A 106 -9.91 4.62 0.72
N TYR A 107 -10.99 3.83 0.68
CA TYR A 107 -12.13 4.10 -0.18
C TYR A 107 -13.06 5.12 0.47
N ILE A 108 -13.49 6.11 -0.31
CA ILE A 108 -14.44 7.14 0.14
C ILE A 108 -15.71 6.95 -0.68
N GLN A 109 -16.82 6.71 0.00
CA GLN A 109 -18.11 6.61 -0.68
C GLN A 109 -18.46 7.97 -1.31
N ASN A 110 -18.77 7.95 -2.61
CA ASN A 110 -19.11 9.16 -3.36
C ASN A 110 -20.17 8.82 -4.40
N GLU A 111 -21.39 9.31 -4.18
CA GLU A 111 -22.52 9.04 -5.05
C GLU A 111 -22.59 10.00 -6.24
N ASN A 112 -21.73 11.02 -6.27
CA ASN A 112 -21.74 12.08 -7.28
C ASN A 112 -20.88 11.77 -8.51
N ILE A 113 -20.26 10.59 -8.56
CA ILE A 113 -19.45 10.16 -9.69
C ILE A 113 -20.00 8.86 -10.29
N SER A 114 -19.59 8.57 -11.54
CA SER A 114 -19.93 7.32 -12.21
C SER A 114 -19.46 6.11 -11.38
N LYS A 115 -20.20 5.02 -11.41
CA LYS A 115 -19.87 3.79 -10.70
C LYS A 115 -18.59 3.13 -11.20
N GLU A 116 -18.10 3.52 -12.38
CA GLU A 116 -16.83 3.02 -12.91
C GLU A 116 -15.62 3.60 -12.18
N TRP A 117 -15.81 4.68 -11.45
CA TRP A 117 -14.76 5.39 -10.71
C TRP A 117 -14.99 5.30 -9.22
N ALA A 118 -13.91 5.17 -8.47
CA ALA A 118 -13.91 5.18 -7.02
C ALA A 118 -13.12 6.39 -6.53
N THR A 119 -13.68 7.10 -5.56
CA THR A 119 -12.97 8.14 -4.82
C THR A 119 -12.13 7.46 -3.76
N VAL A 120 -10.84 7.79 -3.72
CA VAL A 120 -9.90 7.22 -2.76
C VAL A 120 -9.11 8.31 -2.05
N GLN A 121 -8.65 8.02 -0.86
CA GLN A 121 -7.74 8.89 -0.13
C GLN A 121 -6.41 8.16 0.05
N LEU A 122 -5.33 8.88 -0.25
CA LEU A 122 -3.97 8.39 -0.09
C LEU A 122 -3.50 8.60 1.36
N ALA A 123 -2.44 7.89 1.74
CA ALA A 123 -1.88 7.99 3.09
C ALA A 123 -1.43 9.41 3.44
N THR A 124 -1.05 10.20 2.44
CA THR A 124 -0.66 11.60 2.58
C THR A 124 -1.83 12.56 2.78
N GLY A 125 -3.09 12.06 2.69
CA GLY A 125 -4.29 12.86 2.81
C GLY A 125 -4.86 13.32 1.47
N GLU A 126 -4.12 13.20 0.37
CA GLU A 126 -4.63 13.59 -0.94
C GLU A 126 -5.81 12.74 -1.38
N MET A 127 -6.80 13.39 -1.98
CA MET A 127 -7.93 12.70 -2.58
C MET A 127 -7.63 12.44 -4.06
N GLY A 128 -8.10 11.32 -4.56
CA GLY A 128 -7.92 10.95 -5.95
C GLY A 128 -8.99 9.98 -6.43
N TYR A 129 -8.86 9.54 -7.67
CA TYR A 129 -9.83 8.68 -8.32
C TYR A 129 -9.12 7.54 -9.05
N THR A 130 -9.65 6.33 -8.88
CA THR A 130 -9.16 5.15 -9.60
C THR A 130 -10.35 4.36 -10.14
N ARG A 131 -10.10 3.38 -11.00
CA ARG A 131 -11.16 2.55 -11.53
C ARG A 131 -11.68 1.63 -10.42
N THR A 132 -12.98 1.58 -10.26
CA THR A 132 -13.63 0.73 -9.25
C THR A 132 -13.22 -0.74 -9.41
N MET A 133 -13.07 -1.21 -10.65
CA MET A 133 -12.71 -2.59 -10.94
C MET A 133 -11.29 -2.97 -10.50
N TRP A 134 -10.44 -2.00 -10.17
CA TRP A 134 -9.05 -2.25 -9.80
C TRP A 134 -8.83 -2.40 -8.29
N ILE A 135 -9.85 -2.13 -7.48
CA ILE A 135 -9.74 -2.17 -6.02
C ILE A 135 -10.83 -3.05 -5.42
N HIS A 136 -10.57 -3.58 -4.25
CA HIS A 136 -11.57 -4.35 -3.50
C HIS A 136 -11.37 -4.19 -2.01
N ASN A 137 -12.44 -4.42 -1.25
CA ASN A 137 -12.39 -4.35 0.21
C ASN A 137 -11.68 -5.60 0.75
N LYS A 138 -10.59 -5.42 1.47
CA LYS A 138 -9.84 -6.55 2.01
C LYS A 138 -10.60 -7.29 3.12
N ILE A 139 -11.56 -6.64 3.79
CA ILE A 139 -12.38 -7.27 4.83
C ILE A 139 -13.29 -8.35 4.23
N ASN A 140 -13.77 -8.15 3.00
CA ASN A 140 -14.62 -9.11 2.30
C ASN A 140 -13.87 -10.39 1.86
N ASN A 141 -12.56 -10.45 2.09
CA ASN A 141 -11.71 -11.58 1.76
C ASN A 141 -11.35 -12.42 2.98
N HIS A 142 -12.15 -12.37 4.05
CA HIS A 142 -12.03 -13.28 5.20
C HIS A 142 -12.58 -14.66 4.81
N HIS A 143 -11.73 -15.43 4.14
CA HIS A 143 -12.01 -16.78 3.75
C HIS A 143 -11.36 -17.77 4.70
N SER A 144 -11.73 -19.06 4.59
CA SER A 144 -11.01 -20.12 5.27
C SER A 144 -9.54 -20.16 4.82
N ASP A 145 -8.67 -20.78 5.61
CA ASP A 145 -7.24 -20.91 5.26
C ASP A 145 -7.05 -21.53 3.87
N LYS A 146 -7.92 -22.47 3.50
CA LYS A 146 -7.90 -23.10 2.19
C LYS A 146 -8.17 -22.09 1.08
N GLU A 147 -9.19 -21.26 1.24
CA GLU A 147 -9.55 -20.22 0.26
C GLU A 147 -8.46 -19.17 0.14
N LEU A 148 -7.83 -18.77 1.24
CA LEU A 148 -6.70 -17.85 1.23
C LEU A 148 -5.52 -18.44 0.44
N ARG A 149 -5.22 -19.72 0.61
CA ARG A 149 -4.16 -20.40 -0.14
C ARG A 149 -4.47 -20.46 -1.63
N GLU A 150 -5.70 -20.77 -2.00
CA GLU A 150 -6.13 -20.78 -3.40
C GLU A 150 -6.03 -19.38 -4.00
N GLY A 151 -6.42 -18.36 -3.27
CA GLY A 151 -6.28 -16.97 -3.70
C GLY A 151 -4.83 -16.57 -3.95
N VAL A 152 -3.91 -16.97 -3.09
CA VAL A 152 -2.47 -16.71 -3.26
C VAL A 152 -1.94 -17.43 -4.51
N VAL A 153 -2.30 -18.68 -4.72
CA VAL A 153 -1.89 -19.47 -5.90
C VAL A 153 -2.41 -18.80 -7.18
N GLN A 154 -3.66 -18.40 -7.22
CA GLN A 154 -4.24 -17.72 -8.38
C GLN A 154 -3.54 -16.39 -8.66
N THR A 155 -3.19 -15.63 -7.63
CA THR A 155 -2.45 -14.39 -7.77
C THR A 155 -1.07 -14.64 -8.37
N ALA A 156 -0.33 -15.62 -7.88
CA ALA A 156 0.97 -15.99 -8.41
C ALA A 156 0.86 -16.40 -9.90
N LEU A 157 -0.14 -17.20 -10.25
CA LEU A 157 -0.37 -17.61 -11.64
C LEU A 157 -0.69 -16.42 -12.55
N SER A 158 -1.35 -15.38 -12.05
CA SER A 158 -1.68 -14.19 -12.85
C SER A 158 -0.44 -13.40 -13.26
N TYR A 159 0.68 -13.52 -12.54
CA TYR A 159 1.95 -12.87 -12.88
C TYR A 159 2.80 -13.66 -13.86
N ILE A 160 2.54 -14.94 -14.04
CA ILE A 160 3.31 -15.82 -14.93
C ILE A 160 2.84 -15.71 -16.38
N LYS A 161 1.65 -15.23 -16.60
CA LYS A 161 1.06 -15.10 -17.94
C LYS A 161 1.60 -13.91 -18.71
#